data_33764f92abb2550c5baea34e86611bf0
#
_entry.id   33764f92abb2550c5baea34e86611bf0
#
_cell.length_a   1.000
_cell.length_b   1.000
_cell.length_c   1.000
_cell.angle_alpha   90.00
_cell.angle_beta   90.00
_cell.angle_gamma   90.00
#
_symmetry.space_group_name_H-M   'P 1'
#
loop_
_entity.id
_entity.type
_entity.pdbx_description
1 polymer ?
#
loop_
_entity_poly.entity_id
_entity_poly.type
_entity_poly.pdbx_seq_one_letter_code
_entity_poly.pdbx_strand_id
1 'polypeptide(L)'
;RVLFRSMRGQSRDYDQWAELTGDAAWRWEHCLPAFRQHENHWRLDAANAAQASAEFKALHGHGGEWRVERQRLRWDILDAFAQAAQQAGIPATDDFNRGTNEGVGYFEVNQKDGWRWNTAKAFLRPTCYGRPNFELWTSAQATRVLTEKQADGSLRCTGVQVWTGEEMVTAHAQQEVILSAGAVNSPQILQLSGMGPAALLRQHGIDVRLDLPGVGANLQDHLQIRAVYKVQNVATLNTLANSLVGKAKIGLEYLLKRSGPMSMAPSQLGAFTRSRPDLPWPNIEYHVQPLSLEAFGEPLHDFPAFTASVCNLNPTSRGSVTIKNADFRSAPAIAPNYLSTPEDRQVAADSLRITRHIVAQPALARYRPEEYKPGPQYQSDEELARLAGDIATTIFHPVGTTRMGRVDDPLAEIG
;
A
#
# COMPACT_ATOMS: atom_id res chain seq x y z
N ARG A 1 1.18 -2.24 -9.69
CA ARG A 1 1.70 -2.82 -8.46
C ARG A 1 0.76 -3.89 -7.95
N VAL A 2 1.24 -5.05 -7.58
CA VAL A 2 0.34 -6.14 -7.21
C VAL A 2 0.26 -6.24 -5.69
N LEU A 3 -0.93 -5.98 -5.17
CA LEU A 3 -1.26 -6.17 -3.77
C LEU A 3 -1.10 -7.65 -3.39
N PHE A 4 -0.47 -7.92 -2.25
CA PHE A 4 -0.42 -9.24 -1.66
C PHE A 4 -1.50 -9.44 -0.61
N ARG A 5 -1.88 -8.37 0.07
CA ARG A 5 -2.88 -8.34 1.13
C ARG A 5 -4.18 -7.82 0.56
N SER A 6 -5.28 -8.43 0.99
CA SER A 6 -6.61 -7.94 0.65
C SER A 6 -7.05 -6.96 1.73
N MET A 7 -6.84 -5.67 1.48
CA MET A 7 -7.18 -4.59 2.39
C MET A 7 -8.05 -3.55 1.70
N ARG A 8 -9.11 -3.12 2.39
CA ARG A 8 -9.93 -1.96 2.06
C ARG A 8 -9.60 -0.82 3.02
N GLY A 9 -9.91 0.41 2.65
CA GLY A 9 -9.90 1.55 3.56
C GLY A 9 -10.97 1.42 4.65
N GLN A 10 -10.91 2.27 5.66
CA GLN A 10 -12.00 2.40 6.63
C GLN A 10 -13.21 3.08 5.96
N SER A 11 -14.43 2.84 6.43
CA SER A 11 -15.64 3.45 5.87
C SER A 11 -15.52 4.98 5.77
N ARG A 12 -14.96 5.61 6.78
CA ARG A 12 -14.72 7.06 6.81
C ARG A 12 -13.82 7.58 5.69
N ASP A 13 -12.89 6.77 5.18
CA ASP A 13 -11.96 7.21 4.13
C ASP A 13 -12.75 7.47 2.84
N TYR A 14 -13.75 6.65 2.56
CA TYR A 14 -14.68 6.82 1.43
C TYR A 14 -15.65 7.96 1.67
N ASP A 15 -16.21 8.07 2.89
CA ASP A 15 -17.09 9.17 3.25
C ASP A 15 -16.38 10.52 3.14
N GLN A 16 -15.10 10.58 3.51
CA GLN A 16 -14.25 11.76 3.32
C GLN A 16 -14.05 12.08 1.82
N TRP A 17 -13.90 11.08 0.96
CA TRP A 17 -13.84 11.32 -0.49
C TRP A 17 -15.15 11.92 -1.01
N ALA A 18 -16.29 11.44 -0.54
CA ALA A 18 -17.58 12.03 -0.90
C ALA A 18 -17.70 13.48 -0.46
N GLU A 19 -17.20 13.83 0.72
CA GLU A 19 -17.18 15.22 1.21
C GLU A 19 -16.24 16.10 0.38
N LEU A 20 -15.03 15.62 0.09
CA LEU A 20 -14.02 16.36 -0.67
C LEU A 20 -14.45 16.62 -2.11
N THR A 21 -15.11 15.67 -2.75
CA THR A 21 -15.55 15.77 -4.16
C THR A 21 -16.94 16.42 -4.28
N GLY A 22 -17.74 16.35 -3.22
CA GLY A 22 -19.17 16.67 -3.28
C GLY A 22 -20.02 15.61 -3.97
N ASP A 23 -19.44 14.44 -4.28
CA ASP A 23 -20.12 13.32 -4.95
C ASP A 23 -20.38 12.17 -3.97
N ALA A 24 -21.66 11.96 -3.67
CA ALA A 24 -22.11 10.91 -2.76
C ALA A 24 -21.80 9.49 -3.27
N ALA A 25 -21.52 9.28 -4.54
CA ALA A 25 -21.15 7.97 -5.09
C ALA A 25 -19.88 7.39 -4.45
N TRP A 26 -19.02 8.25 -3.87
CA TRP A 26 -17.83 7.83 -3.13
C TRP A 26 -18.09 7.40 -1.68
N ARG A 27 -19.31 7.53 -1.15
CA ARG A 27 -19.61 7.06 0.20
C ARG A 27 -19.39 5.55 0.33
N TRP A 28 -19.01 5.12 1.54
CA TRP A 28 -18.80 3.71 1.84
C TRP A 28 -19.95 2.81 1.38
N GLU A 29 -21.19 3.22 1.65
CA GLU A 29 -22.39 2.46 1.28
C GLU A 29 -22.54 2.25 -0.23
N HIS A 30 -21.99 3.14 -1.05
CA HIS A 30 -21.98 3.05 -2.51
C HIS A 30 -20.75 2.34 -3.06
N CYS A 31 -19.59 2.42 -2.37
CA CYS A 31 -18.37 1.71 -2.75
C CYS A 31 -18.39 0.22 -2.36
N LEU A 32 -19.02 -0.13 -1.24
CA LEU A 32 -19.08 -1.51 -0.75
C LEU A 32 -19.66 -2.52 -1.75
N PRO A 33 -20.74 -2.23 -2.48
CA PRO A 33 -21.27 -3.14 -3.51
C PRO A 33 -20.24 -3.50 -4.59
N ALA A 34 -19.41 -2.53 -5.04
CA ALA A 34 -18.37 -2.78 -6.02
C ALA A 34 -17.28 -3.72 -5.46
N PHE A 35 -16.85 -3.53 -4.22
CA PHE A 35 -15.91 -4.46 -3.58
C PHE A 35 -16.48 -5.87 -3.50
N ARG A 36 -17.73 -6.03 -3.10
CA ARG A 36 -18.40 -7.33 -2.99
C ARG A 36 -18.57 -8.01 -4.35
N GLN A 37 -18.87 -7.26 -5.38
CA GLN A 37 -19.05 -7.77 -6.75
C GLN A 37 -17.77 -8.44 -7.27
N HIS A 38 -16.61 -7.85 -7.02
CA HIS A 38 -15.32 -8.37 -7.52
C HIS A 38 -14.73 -9.45 -6.63
N GLU A 39 -15.12 -9.53 -5.38
CA GLU A 39 -14.51 -10.41 -4.39
C GLU A 39 -14.97 -11.86 -4.51
N ASN A 40 -14.02 -12.77 -4.32
CA ASN A 40 -14.28 -14.20 -4.14
C ASN A 40 -13.58 -14.66 -2.86
N HIS A 41 -14.31 -14.53 -1.73
CA HIS A 41 -13.75 -14.72 -0.41
C HIS A 41 -13.86 -16.18 0.05
N TRP A 42 -12.75 -16.78 0.52
CA TRP A 42 -12.65 -18.18 0.93
C TRP A 42 -13.65 -18.60 2.02
N ARG A 43 -14.04 -17.70 2.94
CA ARG A 43 -15.03 -17.97 3.99
C ARG A 43 -16.44 -18.15 3.43
N LEU A 44 -16.68 -17.71 2.21
CA LEU A 44 -17.97 -17.87 1.52
C LEU A 44 -17.95 -19.02 0.51
N ASP A 45 -16.87 -19.77 0.40
CA ASP A 45 -16.85 -21.03 -0.36
C ASP A 45 -17.85 -22.03 0.25
N ALA A 46 -18.38 -22.94 -0.56
CA ALA A 46 -19.41 -23.90 -0.14
C ALA A 46 -19.08 -24.65 1.15
N ALA A 47 -17.80 -24.98 1.37
CA ALA A 47 -17.32 -25.68 2.57
C ALA A 47 -17.35 -24.82 3.85
N ASN A 48 -17.32 -23.49 3.73
CA ASN A 48 -17.11 -22.55 4.84
C ASN A 48 -18.32 -21.64 5.07
N ALA A 49 -19.14 -21.42 4.06
CA ALA A 49 -20.23 -20.42 4.07
C ALA A 49 -21.25 -20.58 5.20
N ALA A 50 -21.46 -21.82 5.67
CA ALA A 50 -22.37 -22.08 6.80
C ALA A 50 -21.85 -21.48 8.12
N GLN A 51 -20.54 -21.28 8.26
CA GLN A 51 -19.88 -20.76 9.46
C GLN A 51 -19.75 -19.22 9.43
N ALA A 52 -19.93 -18.59 8.27
CA ALA A 52 -19.85 -17.15 8.12
C ALA A 52 -21.10 -16.47 8.70
N SER A 53 -20.89 -15.44 9.54
CA SER A 53 -21.97 -14.65 10.13
C SER A 53 -22.75 -13.87 9.06
N ALA A 54 -23.95 -13.41 9.42
CA ALA A 54 -24.75 -12.55 8.55
C ALA A 54 -24.04 -11.21 8.27
N GLU A 55 -23.37 -10.65 9.28
CA GLU A 55 -22.57 -9.43 9.14
C GLU A 55 -21.43 -9.64 8.14
N PHE A 56 -20.66 -10.74 8.26
CA PHE A 56 -19.59 -11.05 7.32
C PHE A 56 -20.11 -11.17 5.87
N LYS A 57 -21.23 -11.86 5.68
CA LYS A 57 -21.89 -12.00 4.36
C LYS A 57 -22.37 -10.67 3.78
N ALA A 58 -22.72 -9.71 4.63
CA ALA A 58 -23.12 -8.37 4.20
C ALA A 58 -21.93 -7.53 3.71
N LEU A 59 -20.72 -7.81 4.20
CA LEU A 59 -19.52 -7.05 3.89
C LEU A 59 -18.67 -7.67 2.77
N HIS A 60 -18.77 -8.98 2.55
CA HIS A 60 -17.91 -9.74 1.64
C HIS A 60 -18.67 -10.35 0.47
N GLY A 61 -17.95 -10.63 -0.61
CA GLY A 61 -18.46 -11.21 -1.84
C GLY A 61 -17.94 -12.62 -2.12
N HIS A 62 -18.66 -13.32 -3.00
CA HIS A 62 -18.29 -14.64 -3.48
C HIS A 62 -18.58 -14.74 -4.98
N GLY A 63 -17.71 -15.44 -5.70
CA GLY A 63 -17.89 -15.67 -7.14
C GLY A 63 -17.29 -14.58 -8.04
N GLY A 64 -16.73 -13.49 -7.48
CA GLY A 64 -16.00 -12.49 -8.24
C GLY A 64 -14.62 -12.99 -8.68
N GLU A 65 -13.93 -12.17 -9.43
CA GLU A 65 -12.62 -12.52 -10.04
C GLU A 65 -11.47 -12.40 -9.04
N TRP A 66 -11.64 -11.57 -7.99
CA TRP A 66 -10.61 -11.22 -7.02
C TRP A 66 -10.58 -12.18 -5.85
N ARG A 67 -9.78 -13.25 -5.97
CA ARG A 67 -9.68 -14.27 -4.93
C ARG A 67 -8.99 -13.74 -3.68
N VAL A 68 -9.60 -13.98 -2.52
CA VAL A 68 -9.08 -13.72 -1.17
C VAL A 68 -8.98 -15.04 -0.41
N GLU A 69 -7.81 -15.32 0.16
CA GLU A 69 -7.54 -16.52 0.96
C GLU A 69 -6.83 -16.17 2.26
N ARG A 70 -6.93 -17.08 3.22
CA ARG A 70 -6.08 -17.04 4.41
C ARG A 70 -4.63 -17.36 4.05
N GLN A 71 -3.70 -16.84 4.82
CA GLN A 71 -2.30 -17.21 4.66
C GLN A 71 -2.05 -18.68 4.97
N ARG A 72 -1.12 -19.30 4.22
CA ARG A 72 -0.78 -20.73 4.32
C ARG A 72 0.43 -20.98 5.22
N LEU A 73 0.73 -20.06 6.12
CA LEU A 73 1.85 -20.10 7.05
C LEU A 73 1.51 -19.33 8.32
N ARG A 74 1.95 -19.85 9.46
CA ARG A 74 1.92 -19.17 10.76
C ARG A 74 3.31 -19.26 11.40
N TRP A 75 3.59 -18.34 12.31
CA TRP A 75 4.85 -18.26 13.05
C TRP A 75 4.57 -18.06 14.53
N ASP A 76 5.19 -18.86 15.38
CA ASP A 76 5.02 -18.76 16.83
C ASP A 76 5.32 -17.36 17.36
N ILE A 77 6.34 -16.70 16.78
CA ILE A 77 6.70 -15.33 17.18
C ILE A 77 5.62 -14.32 16.80
N LEU A 78 4.93 -14.51 15.67
CA LEU A 78 3.83 -13.63 15.27
C LEU A 78 2.57 -13.91 16.08
N ASP A 79 2.29 -15.17 16.41
CA ASP A 79 1.20 -15.55 17.32
C ASP A 79 1.40 -14.94 18.70
N ALA A 80 2.65 -14.98 19.20
CA ALA A 80 3.00 -14.35 20.48
C ALA A 80 2.89 -12.80 20.41
N PHE A 81 3.29 -12.19 19.31
CA PHE A 81 3.09 -10.75 19.12
C PHE A 81 1.60 -10.38 19.09
N ALA A 82 0.76 -11.18 18.46
CA ALA A 82 -0.68 -10.96 18.45
C ALA A 82 -1.28 -11.05 19.88
N GLN A 83 -0.83 -12.02 20.68
CA GLN A 83 -1.22 -12.11 22.09
C GLN A 83 -0.70 -10.91 22.90
N ALA A 84 0.54 -10.51 22.69
CA ALA A 84 1.13 -9.34 23.34
C ALA A 84 0.38 -8.05 23.01
N ALA A 85 -0.01 -7.86 21.74
CA ALA A 85 -0.82 -6.73 21.32
C ALA A 85 -2.19 -6.72 22.02
N GLN A 86 -2.83 -7.89 22.20
CA GLN A 86 -4.07 -8.00 22.98
C GLN A 86 -3.87 -7.67 24.45
N GLN A 87 -2.78 -8.14 25.06
CA GLN A 87 -2.40 -7.77 26.43
C GLN A 87 -2.11 -6.27 26.60
N ALA A 88 -1.67 -5.61 25.53
CA ALA A 88 -1.48 -4.16 25.47
C ALA A 88 -2.79 -3.39 25.13
N GLY A 89 -3.94 -4.07 25.02
CA GLY A 89 -5.25 -3.44 24.83
C GLY A 89 -5.73 -3.35 23.37
N ILE A 90 -5.01 -3.91 22.40
CA ILE A 90 -5.46 -3.95 21.00
C ILE A 90 -6.38 -5.17 20.80
N PRO A 91 -7.65 -5.02 20.41
CA PRO A 91 -8.56 -6.14 20.28
C PRO A 91 -8.11 -7.12 19.19
N ALA A 92 -8.41 -8.41 19.35
CA ALA A 92 -8.22 -9.37 18.28
C ALA A 92 -9.21 -9.11 17.14
N THR A 93 -8.76 -9.31 15.91
CA THR A 93 -9.64 -9.32 14.74
C THR A 93 -9.26 -10.45 13.79
N ASP A 94 -10.25 -11.00 13.11
CA ASP A 94 -10.08 -11.95 12.03
C ASP A 94 -10.48 -11.36 10.67
N ASP A 95 -10.86 -10.07 10.67
CA ASP A 95 -11.26 -9.32 9.48
C ASP A 95 -10.95 -7.83 9.64
N PHE A 96 -10.10 -7.31 8.77
CA PHE A 96 -9.75 -5.88 8.69
C PHE A 96 -10.64 -5.10 7.71
N ASN A 97 -11.56 -5.75 7.00
CA ASN A 97 -12.34 -5.16 5.91
C ASN A 97 -13.81 -4.90 6.27
N ARG A 98 -14.11 -4.77 7.54
CA ARG A 98 -15.48 -4.58 8.07
C ARG A 98 -15.92 -3.11 8.25
N GLY A 99 -15.26 -2.16 7.54
CA GLY A 99 -15.51 -0.72 7.67
C GLY A 99 -14.69 -0.06 8.77
N THR A 100 -14.13 -0.82 9.71
CA THR A 100 -13.06 -0.43 10.62
C THR A 100 -11.92 -1.44 10.54
N ASN A 101 -10.69 -0.95 10.65
CA ASN A 101 -9.50 -1.80 10.60
C ASN A 101 -8.98 -2.15 12.00
N GLU A 102 -9.59 -1.58 13.07
CA GLU A 102 -9.09 -1.73 14.45
C GLU A 102 -8.94 -3.19 14.86
N GLY A 103 -7.76 -3.53 15.40
CA GLY A 103 -7.48 -4.85 15.91
C GLY A 103 -6.15 -5.42 15.48
N VAL A 104 -5.81 -6.62 15.98
CA VAL A 104 -4.63 -7.40 15.62
C VAL A 104 -5.03 -8.76 15.06
N GLY A 105 -4.43 -9.15 13.93
CA GLY A 105 -4.70 -10.43 13.28
C GLY A 105 -3.81 -10.67 12.06
N TYR A 106 -3.92 -11.87 11.50
CA TYR A 106 -3.26 -12.19 10.25
C TYR A 106 -3.99 -11.55 9.07
N PHE A 107 -3.25 -10.89 8.19
CA PHE A 107 -3.82 -10.38 6.95
C PHE A 107 -4.30 -11.51 6.04
N GLU A 108 -5.45 -11.34 5.45
CA GLU A 108 -5.87 -12.13 4.30
C GLU A 108 -5.13 -11.68 3.04
N VAL A 109 -5.00 -12.59 2.09
CA VAL A 109 -4.09 -12.42 0.95
C VAL A 109 -4.79 -12.68 -0.39
N ASN A 110 -4.34 -11.97 -1.42
CA ASN A 110 -4.76 -12.24 -2.79
C ASN A 110 -3.94 -13.40 -3.35
N GLN A 111 -4.37 -14.59 -3.00
CA GLN A 111 -3.82 -15.87 -3.46
C GLN A 111 -4.96 -16.80 -3.88
N LYS A 112 -4.62 -17.74 -4.75
CA LYS A 112 -5.45 -18.89 -5.10
C LYS A 112 -4.56 -20.13 -5.10
N ASP A 113 -4.86 -21.06 -4.21
CA ASP A 113 -4.11 -22.31 -4.06
C ASP A 113 -2.59 -22.13 -3.87
N GLY A 114 -2.20 -21.12 -3.06
CA GLY A 114 -0.81 -20.76 -2.80
C GLY A 114 -0.10 -20.00 -3.93
N TRP A 115 -0.81 -19.70 -5.01
CA TRP A 115 -0.31 -18.84 -6.08
C TRP A 115 -0.78 -17.40 -5.90
N ARG A 116 0.12 -16.48 -6.11
CA ARG A 116 -0.25 -15.05 -6.15
C ARG A 116 -1.31 -14.80 -7.21
N TRP A 117 -2.44 -14.22 -6.78
CA TRP A 117 -3.58 -13.88 -7.62
C TRP A 117 -3.54 -12.39 -7.94
N ASN A 118 -2.92 -12.03 -9.06
CA ASN A 118 -2.77 -10.64 -9.48
C ASN A 118 -3.88 -10.23 -10.45
N THR A 119 -3.98 -8.93 -10.75
CA THR A 119 -4.99 -8.36 -11.63
C THR A 119 -5.00 -9.00 -13.02
N ALA A 120 -3.84 -9.35 -13.58
CA ALA A 120 -3.78 -10.04 -14.86
C ALA A 120 -4.44 -11.44 -14.79
N LYS A 121 -4.23 -12.19 -13.69
CA LYS A 121 -4.88 -13.49 -13.50
C LYS A 121 -6.36 -13.36 -13.17
N ALA A 122 -6.74 -12.33 -12.40
CA ALA A 122 -8.11 -12.12 -11.99
C ALA A 122 -8.98 -11.59 -13.13
N PHE A 123 -8.51 -10.55 -13.82
CA PHE A 123 -9.35 -9.80 -14.75
C PHE A 123 -8.95 -9.95 -16.22
N LEU A 124 -7.64 -9.88 -16.55
CA LEU A 124 -7.27 -9.84 -17.95
C LEU A 124 -7.34 -11.21 -18.63
N ARG A 125 -6.75 -12.24 -18.02
CA ARG A 125 -6.69 -13.58 -18.63
C ARG A 125 -8.05 -14.22 -18.85
N PRO A 126 -8.97 -14.22 -17.86
CA PRO A 126 -10.26 -14.87 -18.05
C PRO A 126 -11.25 -14.10 -18.91
N THR A 127 -11.13 -12.75 -18.95
CA THR A 127 -12.18 -11.91 -19.52
C THR A 127 -11.76 -11.06 -20.71
N CYS A 128 -10.47 -10.71 -20.84
CA CYS A 128 -9.99 -9.78 -21.86
C CYS A 128 -9.17 -10.47 -22.95
N TYR A 129 -8.27 -11.37 -22.58
CA TYR A 129 -7.46 -12.07 -23.58
C TYR A 129 -8.33 -12.92 -24.51
N GLY A 130 -8.18 -12.71 -25.79
CA GLY A 130 -9.02 -13.37 -26.80
C GLY A 130 -10.22 -12.54 -27.28
N ARG A 131 -10.49 -11.37 -26.69
CA ARG A 131 -11.47 -10.42 -27.27
C ARG A 131 -10.85 -9.70 -28.46
N PRO A 132 -11.55 -9.60 -29.59
CA PRO A 132 -11.02 -8.93 -30.79
C PRO A 132 -10.87 -7.41 -30.62
N ASN A 133 -11.52 -6.84 -29.61
CA ASN A 133 -11.46 -5.42 -29.25
C ASN A 133 -10.54 -5.12 -28.07
N PHE A 134 -9.67 -6.06 -27.67
CA PHE A 134 -8.70 -5.86 -26.60
C PHE A 134 -7.28 -6.06 -27.12
N GLU A 135 -6.43 -5.06 -26.93
CA GLU A 135 -5.02 -5.10 -27.26
C GLU A 135 -4.18 -4.73 -26.02
N LEU A 136 -3.13 -5.48 -25.76
CA LEU A 136 -2.19 -5.25 -24.66
C LEU A 136 -0.78 -5.02 -25.22
N TRP A 137 -0.29 -3.81 -25.08
CA TRP A 137 1.08 -3.47 -25.39
C TRP A 137 1.97 -3.63 -24.17
N THR A 138 2.93 -4.52 -24.25
CA THR A 138 3.97 -4.72 -23.23
C THR A 138 5.29 -4.13 -23.71
N SER A 139 6.21 -3.83 -22.79
CA SER A 139 7.48 -3.14 -23.11
C SER A 139 7.26 -1.81 -23.83
N ALA A 140 6.13 -1.18 -23.55
CA ALA A 140 5.68 0.07 -24.15
C ALA A 140 5.50 1.12 -23.04
N GLN A 141 6.07 2.31 -23.24
CA GLN A 141 6.02 3.41 -22.28
C GLN A 141 5.16 4.56 -22.83
N ALA A 142 4.05 4.86 -22.14
CA ALA A 142 3.30 6.07 -22.42
C ALA A 142 4.17 7.30 -22.08
N THR A 143 4.32 8.20 -23.03
CA THR A 143 5.21 9.36 -22.91
C THR A 143 4.45 10.67 -22.77
N ARG A 144 3.28 10.76 -23.43
CA ARG A 144 2.48 11.97 -23.49
C ARG A 144 1.04 11.67 -23.85
N VAL A 145 0.10 12.37 -23.23
CA VAL A 145 -1.30 12.46 -23.68
C VAL A 145 -1.40 13.53 -24.77
N LEU A 146 -2.10 13.21 -25.84
CA LEU A 146 -2.37 14.13 -26.96
C LEU A 146 -3.69 14.83 -26.73
N THR A 147 -3.71 16.15 -26.91
CA THR A 147 -4.91 16.97 -26.72
C THR A 147 -5.14 17.92 -27.89
N GLU A 148 -6.39 18.17 -28.21
CA GLU A 148 -6.85 19.18 -29.20
C GLU A 148 -7.73 20.21 -28.49
N LYS A 149 -7.53 21.46 -28.83
CA LYS A 149 -8.37 22.56 -28.34
C LYS A 149 -9.68 22.58 -29.15
N GLN A 150 -10.79 22.55 -28.42
CA GLN A 150 -12.11 22.62 -29.00
C GLN A 150 -12.53 24.07 -29.27
N ALA A 151 -13.61 24.27 -30.03
CA ALA A 151 -14.15 25.59 -30.39
C ALA A 151 -14.59 26.41 -29.14
N ASP A 152 -15.00 25.74 -28.08
CA ASP A 152 -15.39 26.35 -26.78
C ASP A 152 -14.20 26.64 -25.88
N GLY A 153 -12.98 26.33 -26.32
CA GLY A 153 -11.75 26.51 -25.57
C GLY A 153 -11.35 25.35 -24.66
N SER A 154 -12.20 24.34 -24.48
CA SER A 154 -11.87 23.12 -23.73
C SER A 154 -10.79 22.28 -24.43
N LEU A 155 -10.15 21.36 -23.68
CA LEU A 155 -9.21 20.40 -24.23
C LEU A 155 -9.86 19.02 -24.31
N ARG A 156 -9.78 18.39 -25.49
CA ARG A 156 -10.17 17.00 -25.69
C ARG A 156 -8.93 16.12 -25.81
N CYS A 157 -8.88 15.03 -25.05
CA CYS A 157 -7.85 14.00 -25.24
C CYS A 157 -8.13 13.20 -26.52
N THR A 158 -7.15 13.10 -27.40
CA THR A 158 -7.28 12.45 -28.71
C THR A 158 -6.41 11.21 -28.87
N GLY A 159 -5.54 10.94 -27.88
CA GLY A 159 -4.69 9.77 -27.92
C GLY A 159 -3.53 9.83 -26.94
N VAL A 160 -2.62 8.89 -27.11
CA VAL A 160 -1.40 8.75 -26.30
C VAL A 160 -0.21 8.50 -27.22
N GLN A 161 0.89 9.19 -26.95
CA GLN A 161 2.19 8.86 -27.53
C GLN A 161 2.85 7.76 -26.70
N VAL A 162 3.37 6.74 -27.37
CA VAL A 162 3.94 5.55 -26.75
C VAL A 162 5.30 5.26 -27.37
N TRP A 163 6.31 5.09 -26.53
CA TRP A 163 7.63 4.58 -26.90
C TRP A 163 7.63 3.05 -26.81
N THR A 164 7.87 2.36 -27.93
CA THR A 164 7.88 0.89 -27.99
C THR A 164 9.21 0.24 -27.65
N GLY A 165 10.25 1.05 -27.40
CA GLY A 165 11.63 0.60 -27.27
C GLY A 165 12.46 0.90 -28.54
N GLU A 166 11.79 1.02 -29.68
CA GLU A 166 12.41 1.26 -31.00
C GLU A 166 11.93 2.56 -31.63
N GLU A 167 10.62 2.82 -31.59
CA GLU A 167 10.01 3.98 -32.23
C GLU A 167 8.92 4.62 -31.39
N MET A 168 8.52 5.82 -31.76
CA MET A 168 7.40 6.53 -31.15
C MET A 168 6.14 6.27 -31.97
N VAL A 169 5.14 5.66 -31.34
CA VAL A 169 3.85 5.33 -31.96
C VAL A 169 2.74 6.17 -31.33
N THR A 170 1.70 6.49 -32.08
CA THR A 170 0.50 7.15 -31.56
C THR A 170 -0.66 6.17 -31.51
N ALA A 171 -1.24 6.01 -30.34
CA ALA A 171 -2.51 5.34 -30.14
C ALA A 171 -3.63 6.39 -30.08
N HIS A 172 -4.54 6.39 -31.07
CA HIS A 172 -5.64 7.33 -31.09
C HIS A 172 -6.81 6.86 -30.23
N ALA A 173 -7.41 7.78 -29.49
CA ALA A 173 -8.59 7.54 -28.66
C ALA A 173 -9.83 8.15 -29.34
N GLN A 174 -10.86 7.33 -29.54
CA GLN A 174 -12.15 7.79 -30.08
C GLN A 174 -13.08 8.33 -28.99
N GLN A 175 -13.01 7.78 -27.77
CA GLN A 175 -13.86 8.18 -26.65
C GLN A 175 -13.04 8.90 -25.58
N GLU A 176 -12.14 8.21 -24.91
CA GLU A 176 -11.39 8.74 -23.77
C GLU A 176 -10.00 8.11 -23.64
N VAL A 177 -9.15 8.74 -22.82
CA VAL A 177 -7.87 8.22 -22.36
C VAL A 177 -7.93 8.07 -20.85
N ILE A 178 -7.76 6.85 -20.33
CA ILE A 178 -7.73 6.57 -18.91
C ILE A 178 -6.28 6.48 -18.44
N LEU A 179 -5.86 7.44 -17.59
CA LEU A 179 -4.51 7.49 -17.05
C LEU A 179 -4.44 6.81 -15.68
N SER A 180 -3.85 5.60 -15.64
CA SER A 180 -3.71 4.78 -14.42
C SER A 180 -2.25 4.43 -14.13
N ALA A 181 -1.32 5.37 -14.35
CA ALA A 181 0.12 5.14 -14.24
C ALA A 181 0.66 5.23 -12.79
N GLY A 182 -0.21 5.47 -11.82
CA GLY A 182 0.12 5.57 -10.40
C GLY A 182 0.62 6.95 -9.98
N ALA A 183 0.82 7.14 -8.69
CA ALA A 183 1.11 8.44 -8.09
C ALA A 183 2.45 9.08 -8.53
N VAL A 184 3.31 8.35 -9.19
CA VAL A 184 4.58 8.86 -9.73
C VAL A 184 4.47 9.17 -11.22
N ASN A 185 3.98 8.23 -12.00
CA ASN A 185 4.01 8.38 -13.45
C ASN A 185 2.80 9.14 -14.02
N SER A 186 1.64 9.11 -13.33
CA SER A 186 0.49 9.91 -13.80
C SER A 186 0.79 11.42 -13.83
N PRO A 187 1.27 12.03 -12.72
CA PRO A 187 1.67 13.43 -12.78
C PRO A 187 2.83 13.69 -13.76
N GLN A 188 3.79 12.78 -13.88
CA GLN A 188 4.87 12.93 -14.85
C GLN A 188 4.35 13.00 -16.28
N ILE A 189 3.46 12.09 -16.69
CA ILE A 189 2.86 12.08 -18.03
C ILE A 189 2.05 13.34 -18.26
N LEU A 190 1.25 13.80 -17.30
CA LEU A 190 0.49 15.04 -17.40
C LEU A 190 1.41 16.25 -17.59
N GLN A 191 2.44 16.40 -16.74
CA GLN A 191 3.42 17.48 -16.85
C GLN A 191 4.13 17.46 -18.21
N LEU A 192 4.60 16.30 -18.68
CA LEU A 192 5.20 16.15 -20.00
C LEU A 192 4.24 16.45 -21.16
N SER A 193 2.92 16.37 -20.90
CA SER A 193 1.86 16.69 -21.87
C SER A 193 1.47 18.17 -21.88
N GLY A 194 2.12 19.00 -21.05
CA GLY A 194 1.77 20.41 -20.91
C GLY A 194 0.59 20.68 -19.97
N MET A 195 0.20 19.71 -19.15
CA MET A 195 -0.87 19.83 -18.14
C MET A 195 -0.24 19.72 -16.75
N GLY A 196 -0.13 20.84 -16.06
CA GLY A 196 0.54 20.92 -14.75
C GLY A 196 0.89 22.34 -14.36
N PRO A 197 1.67 22.55 -13.29
CA PRO A 197 2.04 23.90 -12.83
C PRO A 197 2.76 24.69 -13.94
N ALA A 198 2.15 25.77 -14.41
CA ALA A 198 2.63 26.53 -15.57
C ALA A 198 4.09 27.00 -15.41
N ALA A 199 4.50 27.38 -14.20
CA ALA A 199 5.87 27.82 -13.92
C ALA A 199 6.88 26.68 -14.15
N LEU A 200 6.60 25.48 -13.66
CA LEU A 200 7.41 24.27 -13.86
C LEU A 200 7.51 23.91 -15.35
N LEU A 201 6.38 23.94 -16.06
CA LEU A 201 6.36 23.58 -17.47
C LEU A 201 7.22 24.54 -18.31
N ARG A 202 7.07 25.86 -18.11
CA ARG A 202 7.88 26.88 -18.78
C ARG A 202 9.38 26.75 -18.47
N GLN A 203 9.73 26.44 -17.21
CA GLN A 203 11.12 26.21 -16.81
C GLN A 203 11.78 25.10 -17.64
N HIS A 204 11.02 24.10 -18.06
CA HIS A 204 11.52 22.97 -18.85
C HIS A 204 11.21 23.09 -20.37
N GLY A 205 10.78 24.27 -20.82
CA GLY A 205 10.48 24.51 -22.25
C GLY A 205 9.27 23.74 -22.78
N ILE A 206 8.33 23.40 -21.90
CA ILE A 206 7.10 22.70 -22.26
C ILE A 206 5.96 23.73 -22.40
N ASP A 207 5.28 23.70 -23.53
CA ASP A 207 4.11 24.54 -23.78
C ASP A 207 2.98 24.22 -22.79
N VAL A 208 2.48 25.26 -22.12
CA VAL A 208 1.37 25.12 -21.19
C VAL A 208 0.06 24.95 -21.96
N ARG A 209 -0.49 23.75 -21.86
CA ARG A 209 -1.81 23.39 -22.42
C ARG A 209 -2.91 23.71 -21.42
N LEU A 210 -2.67 23.36 -20.15
CA LEU A 210 -3.58 23.59 -19.05
C LEU A 210 -2.76 23.84 -17.78
N ASP A 211 -3.00 24.97 -17.12
CA ASP A 211 -2.37 25.26 -15.84
C ASP A 211 -3.09 24.54 -14.72
N LEU A 212 -2.46 23.50 -14.18
CA LEU A 212 -2.98 22.64 -13.12
C LEU A 212 -1.96 22.58 -11.98
N PRO A 213 -2.00 23.51 -11.02
CA PRO A 213 -1.00 23.61 -9.96
C PRO A 213 -0.95 22.42 -9.01
N GLY A 214 -2.03 21.63 -8.92
CA GLY A 214 -2.10 20.43 -8.10
C GLY A 214 -1.38 19.21 -8.69
N VAL A 215 -1.16 19.16 -10.02
CA VAL A 215 -0.49 18.03 -10.67
C VAL A 215 0.93 17.87 -10.14
N GLY A 216 1.15 16.74 -9.46
CA GLY A 216 2.41 16.42 -8.80
C GLY A 216 2.56 17.00 -7.39
N ALA A 217 1.66 17.86 -6.93
CA ALA A 217 1.61 18.32 -5.55
C ALA A 217 0.93 17.30 -4.62
N ASN A 218 0.87 17.62 -3.32
CA ASN A 218 0.12 16.85 -2.32
C ASN A 218 0.52 15.36 -2.21
N LEU A 219 1.75 15.00 -2.57
CA LEU A 219 2.25 13.64 -2.39
C LEU A 219 2.15 13.24 -0.91
N GLN A 220 1.50 12.12 -0.66
CA GLN A 220 1.38 11.47 0.63
C GLN A 220 1.88 10.03 0.51
N ASP A 221 2.51 9.52 1.57
CA ASP A 221 2.93 8.12 1.62
C ASP A 221 3.03 7.67 3.08
N HIS A 222 2.87 6.38 3.32
CA HIS A 222 3.09 5.80 4.63
C HIS A 222 4.60 5.60 4.85
N LEU A 223 5.19 6.36 5.76
CA LEU A 223 6.55 6.14 6.24
C LEU A 223 6.55 4.97 7.22
N GLN A 224 7.19 3.87 6.85
CA GLN A 224 7.28 2.66 7.66
C GLN A 224 8.51 2.69 8.56
N ILE A 225 8.32 2.86 9.86
CA ILE A 225 9.36 2.80 10.89
C ILE A 225 9.61 1.33 11.21
N ARG A 226 10.85 0.86 11.10
CA ARG A 226 11.19 -0.55 11.18
C ARG A 226 11.88 -0.87 12.51
N ALA A 227 11.10 -1.03 13.59
CA ALA A 227 11.62 -1.47 14.87
C ALA A 227 11.99 -2.96 14.81
N VAL A 228 13.22 -3.30 15.15
CA VAL A 228 13.79 -4.65 15.07
C VAL A 228 14.11 -5.16 16.46
N TYR A 229 13.67 -6.38 16.77
CA TYR A 229 13.92 -7.06 18.04
C TYR A 229 14.60 -8.41 17.80
N LYS A 230 15.77 -8.61 18.40
CA LYS A 230 16.41 -9.93 18.52
C LYS A 230 15.56 -10.82 19.42
N VAL A 231 15.49 -12.09 19.13
CA VAL A 231 14.71 -13.06 19.92
C VAL A 231 15.48 -14.35 20.10
N GLN A 232 15.05 -15.16 21.07
CA GLN A 232 15.63 -16.47 21.39
C GLN A 232 14.51 -17.53 21.41
N ASN A 233 14.90 -18.79 21.35
CA ASN A 233 14.00 -19.94 21.50
C ASN A 233 12.82 -20.01 20.51
N VAL A 234 12.97 -19.43 19.34
CA VAL A 234 11.93 -19.42 18.30
C VAL A 234 12.56 -19.43 16.89
N ALA A 235 11.91 -20.13 15.98
CA ALA A 235 12.29 -20.10 14.57
C ALA A 235 11.85 -18.76 13.93
N THR A 236 12.75 -18.16 13.16
CA THR A 236 12.48 -17.00 12.32
C THR A 236 12.94 -17.28 10.89
N LEU A 237 12.53 -16.47 9.94
CA LEU A 237 13.01 -16.64 8.57
C LEU A 237 14.54 -16.46 8.49
N ASN A 238 15.13 -15.63 9.34
CA ASN A 238 16.59 -15.47 9.44
C ASN A 238 17.27 -16.81 9.72
N THR A 239 16.78 -17.57 10.71
CA THR A 239 17.37 -18.87 11.07
C THR A 239 17.12 -19.94 10.01
N LEU A 240 15.96 -19.93 9.37
CA LEU A 240 15.62 -20.93 8.36
C LEU A 240 16.31 -20.67 7.02
N ALA A 241 16.34 -19.42 6.57
CA ALA A 241 16.87 -19.07 5.24
C ALA A 241 18.40 -18.96 5.20
N ASN A 242 19.09 -18.87 6.35
CA ASN A 242 20.56 -18.80 6.39
C ASN A 242 21.24 -20.18 6.34
N SER A 243 20.47 -21.28 6.32
CA SER A 243 21.02 -22.62 6.17
C SER A 243 20.65 -23.26 4.82
N LEU A 244 21.54 -24.03 4.22
CA LEU A 244 21.27 -24.76 2.97
C LEU A 244 20.12 -25.78 3.15
N VAL A 245 20.09 -26.48 4.28
CA VAL A 245 19.02 -27.42 4.62
C VAL A 245 17.68 -26.69 4.78
N GLY A 246 17.68 -25.53 5.41
CA GLY A 246 16.49 -24.68 5.55
C GLY A 246 15.97 -24.22 4.19
N LYS A 247 16.84 -23.73 3.32
CA LYS A 247 16.47 -23.33 1.95
C LYS A 247 15.87 -24.50 1.16
N ALA A 248 16.47 -25.70 1.26
CA ALA A 248 15.96 -26.89 0.60
C ALA A 248 14.57 -27.30 1.14
N LYS A 249 14.37 -27.25 2.48
CA LYS A 249 13.05 -27.52 3.10
C LYS A 249 11.99 -26.52 2.64
N ILE A 250 12.31 -25.22 2.63
CA ILE A 250 11.40 -24.15 2.15
C ILE A 250 11.00 -24.40 0.69
N GLY A 251 11.96 -24.73 -0.17
CA GLY A 251 11.69 -25.05 -1.59
C GLY A 251 10.81 -26.28 -1.76
N LEU A 252 11.13 -27.37 -1.04
CA LEU A 252 10.38 -28.63 -1.11
C LEU A 252 8.94 -28.47 -0.58
N GLU A 253 8.76 -27.77 0.54
CA GLU A 253 7.43 -27.46 1.09
C GLU A 253 6.57 -26.72 0.07
N TYR A 254 7.14 -25.71 -0.57
CA TYR A 254 6.39 -24.95 -1.58
C TYR A 254 6.07 -25.80 -2.82
N LEU A 255 6.99 -26.61 -3.28
CA LEU A 255 6.77 -27.48 -4.44
C LEU A 255 5.65 -28.49 -4.18
N LEU A 256 5.63 -29.10 -2.99
CA LEU A 256 4.68 -30.17 -2.66
C LEU A 256 3.33 -29.64 -2.15
N LYS A 257 3.34 -28.58 -1.35
CA LYS A 257 2.14 -28.12 -0.58
C LYS A 257 1.68 -26.72 -0.94
N ARG A 258 2.46 -25.95 -1.71
CA ARG A 258 2.20 -24.52 -1.97
C ARG A 258 2.02 -23.72 -0.68
N SER A 259 2.76 -24.07 0.36
CA SER A 259 2.77 -23.43 1.69
C SER A 259 4.19 -23.05 2.09
N GLY A 260 4.34 -22.53 3.32
CA GLY A 260 5.63 -22.16 3.87
C GLY A 260 6.12 -20.79 3.39
N PRO A 261 7.37 -20.44 3.68
CA PRO A 261 7.91 -19.10 3.44
C PRO A 261 7.84 -18.59 2.00
N MET A 262 7.85 -19.45 0.99
CA MET A 262 7.70 -19.04 -0.42
C MET A 262 6.26 -18.66 -0.80
N SER A 263 5.26 -19.02 -0.01
CA SER A 263 3.87 -18.59 -0.17
C SER A 263 3.54 -17.34 0.65
N MET A 264 4.50 -16.84 1.40
CA MET A 264 4.35 -15.77 2.37
C MET A 264 4.14 -14.41 1.69
N ALA A 265 3.19 -13.62 2.21
CA ALA A 265 3.17 -12.18 1.96
C ALA A 265 4.37 -11.51 2.67
N PRO A 266 4.84 -10.34 2.23
CA PRO A 266 5.96 -9.66 2.88
C PRO A 266 5.73 -9.40 4.37
N SER A 267 4.50 -9.14 4.77
CA SER A 267 4.07 -9.00 6.17
C SER A 267 2.83 -9.83 6.39
N GLN A 268 2.82 -10.62 7.45
CA GLN A 268 1.76 -11.62 7.67
C GLN A 268 0.78 -11.19 8.73
N LEU A 269 1.27 -10.59 9.81
CA LEU A 269 0.45 -10.11 10.91
C LEU A 269 0.33 -8.59 10.83
N GLY A 270 -0.89 -8.09 11.00
CA GLY A 270 -1.21 -6.68 11.10
C GLY A 270 -1.79 -6.32 12.45
N ALA A 271 -1.65 -5.05 12.81
CA ALA A 271 -2.44 -4.47 13.87
C ALA A 271 -2.76 -3.01 13.54
N PHE A 272 -3.97 -2.61 13.81
CA PHE A 272 -4.41 -1.22 13.67
C PHE A 272 -4.85 -0.71 15.03
N THR A 273 -4.31 0.43 15.44
CA THR A 273 -4.61 1.03 16.72
C THR A 273 -4.45 2.55 16.68
N ARG A 274 -4.71 3.19 17.79
CA ARG A 274 -4.58 4.65 17.95
C ARG A 274 -3.23 4.99 18.54
N SER A 275 -2.58 6.02 18.02
CA SER A 275 -1.36 6.58 18.64
C SER A 275 -1.67 7.26 19.97
N ARG A 276 -2.89 7.76 20.14
CA ARG A 276 -3.40 8.37 21.39
C ARG A 276 -4.84 7.91 21.66
N PRO A 277 -5.23 7.77 22.94
CA PRO A 277 -6.58 7.28 23.30
C PRO A 277 -7.74 8.19 22.89
N ASP A 278 -7.48 9.49 22.72
CA ASP A 278 -8.48 10.51 22.34
C ASP A 278 -8.86 10.47 20.87
N LEU A 279 -8.11 9.76 20.04
CA LEU A 279 -8.43 9.65 18.62
C LEU A 279 -9.68 8.77 18.41
N PRO A 280 -10.61 9.18 17.54
CA PRO A 280 -11.87 8.44 17.34
C PRO A 280 -11.68 7.14 16.56
N TRP A 281 -10.55 6.97 15.85
CA TRP A 281 -10.24 5.80 15.02
C TRP A 281 -8.75 5.50 14.98
N PRO A 282 -8.37 4.28 14.54
CA PRO A 282 -6.98 3.89 14.32
C PRO A 282 -6.28 4.81 13.31
N ASN A 283 -5.11 5.29 13.67
CA ASN A 283 -4.25 6.11 12.83
C ASN A 283 -2.85 5.52 12.62
N ILE A 284 -2.54 4.37 13.24
CA ILE A 284 -1.29 3.64 13.02
C ILE A 284 -1.56 2.19 12.63
N GLU A 285 -0.72 1.67 11.75
CA GLU A 285 -0.76 0.29 11.24
C GLU A 285 0.57 -0.39 11.50
N TYR A 286 0.51 -1.62 12.02
CA TYR A 286 1.65 -2.52 12.14
C TYR A 286 1.70 -3.52 11.00
N HIS A 287 2.91 -3.77 10.55
CA HIS A 287 3.29 -4.83 9.63
C HIS A 287 4.36 -5.68 10.31
N VAL A 288 3.98 -6.78 10.92
CA VAL A 288 4.91 -7.62 11.68
C VAL A 288 5.43 -8.77 10.80
N GLN A 289 6.74 -8.93 10.81
CA GLN A 289 7.48 -9.89 9.98
C GLN A 289 8.37 -10.77 10.85
N PRO A 290 8.42 -12.09 10.65
CA PRO A 290 9.29 -13.00 11.39
C PRO A 290 10.70 -13.00 10.82
N LEU A 291 11.22 -11.84 10.50
CA LEU A 291 12.53 -11.63 9.89
C LEU A 291 13.07 -10.23 10.18
N SER A 292 14.37 -10.04 9.96
CA SER A 292 15.01 -8.75 9.94
C SER A 292 16.09 -8.67 8.86
N LEU A 293 16.30 -7.49 8.34
CA LEU A 293 17.34 -7.13 7.38
C LEU A 293 17.63 -5.63 7.48
N GLU A 294 18.78 -5.19 7.02
CA GLU A 294 19.19 -3.80 7.12
C GLU A 294 18.33 -2.89 6.22
N ALA A 295 18.19 -3.24 4.96
CA ALA A 295 17.37 -2.54 3.99
C ALA A 295 16.74 -3.52 2.98
N PHE A 296 15.67 -3.10 2.30
CA PHE A 296 15.04 -3.95 1.29
C PHE A 296 16.02 -4.28 0.15
N GLY A 297 16.19 -5.57 -0.11
CA GLY A 297 17.15 -6.09 -1.08
C GLY A 297 18.45 -6.59 -0.47
N GLU A 298 18.73 -6.24 0.78
CA GLU A 298 19.90 -6.73 1.51
C GLU A 298 19.66 -8.14 2.09
N PRO A 299 20.73 -8.88 2.40
CA PRO A 299 20.63 -10.16 3.08
C PRO A 299 19.92 -10.06 4.44
N LEU A 300 19.30 -11.15 4.86
CA LEU A 300 18.77 -11.26 6.22
C LEU A 300 19.92 -11.21 7.23
N HIS A 301 19.69 -10.61 8.41
CA HIS A 301 20.65 -10.68 9.52
C HIS A 301 20.95 -12.14 9.90
N ASP A 302 22.12 -12.38 10.47
CA ASP A 302 22.59 -13.69 10.90
C ASP A 302 22.05 -14.16 12.25
N PHE A 303 21.27 -13.33 12.93
CA PHE A 303 20.62 -13.62 14.21
C PHE A 303 19.10 -13.77 14.06
N PRO A 304 18.44 -14.53 14.97
CA PRO A 304 16.99 -14.63 14.98
C PRO A 304 16.37 -13.30 15.43
N ALA A 305 15.40 -12.81 14.67
CA ALA A 305 14.73 -11.56 14.96
C ALA A 305 13.34 -11.50 14.30
N PHE A 306 12.53 -10.56 14.80
CA PHE A 306 11.35 -10.08 14.09
C PHE A 306 11.40 -8.57 13.91
N THR A 307 10.68 -8.09 12.92
CA THR A 307 10.49 -6.65 12.68
C THR A 307 9.04 -6.28 12.95
N ALA A 308 8.82 -5.36 13.89
CA ALA A 308 7.54 -4.69 14.08
C ALA A 308 7.60 -3.35 13.33
N SER A 309 7.21 -3.37 12.08
CA SER A 309 7.14 -2.15 11.28
C SER A 309 5.83 -1.42 11.56
N VAL A 310 5.89 -0.13 11.81
CA VAL A 310 4.71 0.70 12.11
C VAL A 310 4.69 1.93 11.22
N CYS A 311 3.52 2.36 10.78
CA CYS A 311 3.35 3.56 9.97
C CYS A 311 2.14 4.39 10.41
N ASN A 312 2.26 5.72 10.26
CA ASN A 312 1.14 6.66 10.36
C ASN A 312 0.25 6.51 9.12
N LEU A 313 -1.04 6.21 9.32
CA LEU A 313 -2.02 6.06 8.25
C LEU A 313 -2.53 7.40 7.69
N ASN A 314 -2.43 8.46 8.49
CA ASN A 314 -2.94 9.78 8.14
C ASN A 314 -1.84 10.84 8.27
N PRO A 315 -0.74 10.74 7.51
CA PRO A 315 0.34 11.73 7.60
C PRO A 315 -0.15 13.11 7.19
N THR A 316 0.32 14.13 7.90
CA THR A 316 0.07 15.54 7.59
C THR A 316 1.16 16.18 6.75
N SER A 317 2.34 15.57 6.67
CA SER A 317 3.41 15.96 5.74
C SER A 317 2.96 15.82 4.29
N ARG A 318 3.34 16.78 3.46
CA ARG A 318 3.03 16.80 2.04
C ARG A 318 4.30 16.96 1.23
N GLY A 319 4.37 16.21 0.16
CA GLY A 319 5.48 16.20 -0.78
C GLY A 319 5.06 16.51 -2.21
N SER A 320 5.93 16.21 -3.15
CA SER A 320 5.70 16.46 -4.57
C SER A 320 6.38 15.44 -5.48
N VAL A 321 5.86 15.35 -6.71
CA VAL A 321 6.46 14.63 -7.83
C VAL A 321 6.54 15.62 -9.00
N THR A 322 7.76 15.98 -9.43
CA THR A 322 7.98 16.96 -10.50
C THR A 322 8.94 16.43 -11.54
N ILE A 323 8.70 16.77 -12.81
CA ILE A 323 9.68 16.51 -13.87
C ILE A 323 10.98 17.30 -13.63
N LYS A 324 12.11 16.74 -14.04
CA LYS A 324 13.43 17.39 -13.99
C LYS A 324 13.85 17.97 -15.33
N ASN A 325 13.22 17.57 -16.42
CA ASN A 325 13.40 18.01 -17.79
C ASN A 325 12.27 17.47 -18.68
N ALA A 326 12.29 17.77 -19.95
CA ALA A 326 11.28 17.33 -20.93
C ALA A 326 11.48 15.91 -21.49
N ASP A 327 12.51 15.18 -21.08
CA ASP A 327 12.76 13.81 -21.54
C ASP A 327 11.95 12.82 -20.69
N PHE A 328 11.05 12.08 -21.31
CA PHE A 328 10.22 11.06 -20.67
C PHE A 328 11.02 9.88 -20.05
N ARG A 329 12.27 9.68 -20.48
CA ARG A 329 13.16 8.67 -19.92
C ARG A 329 13.76 9.10 -18.57
N SER A 330 13.76 10.40 -18.30
CA SER A 330 14.27 10.96 -17.06
C SER A 330 13.29 10.70 -15.93
N ALA A 331 13.72 9.99 -14.89
CA ALA A 331 12.90 9.80 -13.70
C ALA A 331 12.57 11.15 -13.05
N PRO A 332 11.32 11.38 -12.59
CA PRO A 332 10.94 12.62 -11.93
C PRO A 332 11.67 12.78 -10.60
N ALA A 333 11.69 14.00 -10.07
CA ALA A 333 12.04 14.25 -8.68
C ALA A 333 10.87 13.83 -7.80
N ILE A 334 11.12 12.95 -6.83
CA ILE A 334 10.14 12.46 -5.86
C ILE A 334 10.59 12.97 -4.50
N ALA A 335 9.85 13.89 -3.92
CA ALA A 335 10.15 14.53 -2.65
C ALA A 335 8.99 14.29 -1.65
N PRO A 336 8.97 13.20 -0.89
CA PRO A 336 7.88 12.88 0.03
C PRO A 336 7.77 13.85 1.20
N ASN A 337 8.87 14.50 1.60
CA ASN A 337 8.92 15.46 2.71
C ASN A 337 8.44 14.85 4.04
N TYR A 338 8.82 13.59 4.32
CA TYR A 338 8.43 12.87 5.53
C TYR A 338 8.81 13.63 6.81
N LEU A 339 7.99 13.45 7.86
CA LEU A 339 8.20 14.00 9.20
C LEU A 339 8.38 15.54 9.23
N SER A 340 7.88 16.23 8.21
CA SER A 340 8.03 17.71 8.12
C SER A 340 7.14 18.45 9.12
N THR A 341 6.05 17.80 9.57
CA THR A 341 5.11 18.42 10.52
C THR A 341 5.37 17.93 11.96
N PRO A 342 5.05 18.74 12.98
CA PRO A 342 5.12 18.31 14.38
C PRO A 342 4.24 17.10 14.68
N GLU A 343 3.03 17.03 14.07
CA GLU A 343 2.10 15.90 14.27
C GLU A 343 2.70 14.58 13.81
N ASP A 344 3.30 14.54 12.61
CA ASP A 344 3.92 13.30 12.11
C ASP A 344 5.10 12.86 12.97
N ARG A 345 5.88 13.80 13.49
CA ARG A 345 6.98 13.50 14.42
C ARG A 345 6.47 12.94 15.74
N GLN A 346 5.38 13.50 16.28
CA GLN A 346 4.76 12.98 17.50
C GLN A 346 4.23 11.57 17.30
N VAL A 347 3.46 11.32 16.21
CA VAL A 347 2.94 9.99 15.89
C VAL A 347 4.08 8.98 15.70
N ALA A 348 5.21 9.39 15.13
CA ALA A 348 6.38 8.52 14.98
C ALA A 348 6.98 8.11 16.33
N ALA A 349 7.14 9.07 17.26
CA ALA A 349 7.62 8.81 18.62
C ALA A 349 6.65 7.90 19.39
N ASP A 350 5.35 8.21 19.35
CA ASP A 350 4.30 7.43 20.02
C ASP A 350 4.24 6.00 19.45
N SER A 351 4.40 5.83 18.15
CA SER A 351 4.44 4.51 17.50
C SER A 351 5.57 3.63 18.05
N LEU A 352 6.76 4.18 18.26
CA LEU A 352 7.87 3.45 18.88
C LEU A 352 7.59 3.08 20.35
N ARG A 353 6.96 3.98 21.12
CA ARG A 353 6.55 3.69 22.51
C ARG A 353 5.49 2.60 22.59
N ILE A 354 4.49 2.66 21.73
CA ILE A 354 3.45 1.61 21.66
C ILE A 354 4.09 0.28 21.27
N THR A 355 5.03 0.27 20.33
CA THR A 355 5.78 -0.95 19.97
C THR A 355 6.52 -1.53 21.16
N ARG A 356 7.24 -0.71 21.94
CA ARG A 356 7.92 -1.13 23.20
C ARG A 356 6.93 -1.66 24.21
N HIS A 357 5.79 -1.00 24.37
CA HIS A 357 4.73 -1.45 25.27
C HIS A 357 4.18 -2.83 24.90
N ILE A 358 3.93 -3.07 23.60
CA ILE A 358 3.51 -4.40 23.12
C ILE A 358 4.60 -5.44 23.37
N VAL A 359 5.85 -5.13 23.06
CA VAL A 359 6.97 -6.09 23.18
C VAL A 359 7.27 -6.44 24.65
N ALA A 360 6.99 -5.55 25.59
CA ALA A 360 7.17 -5.78 27.02
C ALA A 360 6.11 -6.71 27.65
N GLN A 361 5.05 -7.11 26.90
CA GLN A 361 3.97 -7.93 27.45
C GLN A 361 4.40 -9.39 27.69
N PRO A 362 3.77 -10.08 28.68
CA PRO A 362 4.13 -11.44 29.08
C PRO A 362 4.18 -12.47 27.96
N ALA A 363 3.33 -12.35 26.94
CA ALA A 363 3.26 -13.29 25.82
C ALA A 363 4.61 -13.42 25.06
N LEU A 364 5.41 -12.37 25.03
CA LEU A 364 6.73 -12.35 24.36
C LEU A 364 7.89 -12.67 25.30
N ALA A 365 7.70 -12.65 26.62
CA ALA A 365 8.79 -12.79 27.61
C ALA A 365 9.64 -14.06 27.43
N ARG A 366 9.02 -15.20 27.04
CA ARG A 366 9.72 -16.48 26.81
C ARG A 366 10.73 -16.41 25.66
N TYR A 367 10.55 -15.47 24.72
CA TYR A 367 11.45 -15.26 23.59
C TYR A 367 12.53 -14.22 23.85
N ARG A 368 12.56 -13.61 25.04
CA ARG A 368 13.55 -12.65 25.49
C ARG A 368 13.85 -11.58 24.46
N PRO A 369 12.84 -10.80 24.02
CA PRO A 369 13.04 -9.79 23.00
C PRO A 369 14.01 -8.71 23.48
N GLU A 370 15.01 -8.41 22.64
CA GLU A 370 15.99 -7.35 22.85
C GLU A 370 15.87 -6.35 21.70
N GLU A 371 15.62 -5.08 22.02
CA GLU A 371 15.50 -4.04 21.02
C GLU A 371 16.86 -3.80 20.34
N TYR A 372 16.95 -4.09 19.05
CA TYR A 372 18.12 -3.87 18.22
C TYR A 372 18.08 -2.50 17.51
N LYS A 373 16.89 -2.10 17.01
CA LYS A 373 16.62 -0.80 16.39
C LYS A 373 15.29 -0.24 16.88
N PRO A 374 15.22 1.05 17.23
CA PRO A 374 16.28 2.09 17.21
C PRO A 374 17.30 1.95 18.33
N GLY A 375 17.04 1.21 19.42
CA GLY A 375 17.89 1.02 20.57
C GLY A 375 17.24 1.56 21.86
N PRO A 376 17.31 0.81 22.99
CA PRO A 376 16.57 1.10 24.21
C PRO A 376 17.05 2.36 24.96
N GLN A 377 18.24 2.90 24.62
CA GLN A 377 18.79 4.09 25.26
C GLN A 377 18.08 5.39 24.87
N TYR A 378 17.34 5.41 23.77
CA TYR A 378 16.65 6.59 23.28
C TYR A 378 15.22 6.65 23.82
N GLN A 379 14.86 7.75 24.52
CA GLN A 379 13.60 7.84 25.25
C GLN A 379 12.81 9.12 25.00
N SER A 380 13.46 10.25 24.68
CA SER A 380 12.77 11.51 24.44
C SER A 380 12.00 11.51 23.11
N ASP A 381 10.96 12.32 23.00
CA ASP A 381 10.17 12.46 21.78
C ASP A 381 11.04 12.88 20.61
N GLU A 382 11.94 13.81 20.83
CA GLU A 382 12.82 14.36 19.81
C GLU A 382 13.80 13.31 19.28
N GLU A 383 14.42 12.52 20.17
CA GLU A 383 15.29 11.40 19.78
C GLU A 383 14.52 10.34 19.00
N LEU A 384 13.34 9.94 19.51
CA LEU A 384 12.54 8.89 18.87
C LEU A 384 12.04 9.33 17.49
N ALA A 385 11.58 10.58 17.33
CA ALA A 385 11.14 11.11 16.05
C ALA A 385 12.29 11.18 15.02
N ARG A 386 13.48 11.60 15.45
CA ARG A 386 14.66 11.63 14.60
C ARG A 386 15.08 10.22 14.17
N LEU A 387 15.21 9.31 15.13
CA LEU A 387 15.61 7.92 14.86
C LEU A 387 14.56 7.15 14.06
N ALA A 388 13.27 7.49 14.23
CA ALA A 388 12.22 6.96 13.36
C ALA A 388 12.53 7.27 11.90
N GLY A 389 12.97 8.49 11.58
CA GLY A 389 13.41 8.86 10.24
C GLY A 389 14.63 8.05 9.76
N ASP A 390 15.59 7.78 10.64
CA ASP A 390 16.83 7.06 10.29
C ASP A 390 16.60 5.57 9.95
N ILE A 391 15.60 4.94 10.59
CA ILE A 391 15.29 3.51 10.39
C ILE A 391 14.07 3.26 9.51
N ALA A 392 13.45 4.32 9.03
CA ALA A 392 12.23 4.21 8.24
C ALA A 392 12.51 4.12 6.73
N THR A 393 11.50 3.64 6.03
CA THR A 393 11.48 3.60 4.57
C THR A 393 10.04 3.74 4.07
N THR A 394 9.87 4.09 2.80
CA THR A 394 8.55 4.00 2.17
C THR A 394 8.00 2.57 2.25
N ILE A 395 6.72 2.43 2.56
CA ILE A 395 6.00 1.16 2.36
C ILE A 395 5.40 1.08 0.94
N PHE A 396 5.75 2.04 0.10
CA PHE A 396 5.34 2.10 -1.29
C PHE A 396 3.82 2.29 -1.47
N HIS A 397 3.22 3.16 -0.70
CA HIS A 397 1.81 3.54 -0.78
C HIS A 397 1.60 5.02 -1.19
N PRO A 398 2.39 5.56 -2.15
CA PRO A 398 2.27 6.97 -2.54
C PRO A 398 0.90 7.23 -3.17
N VAL A 399 0.29 8.36 -2.78
CA VAL A 399 -1.01 8.84 -3.26
C VAL A 399 -1.04 10.37 -3.33
N GLY A 400 -2.10 10.93 -3.90
CA GLY A 400 -2.47 12.34 -3.76
C GLY A 400 -1.92 13.29 -4.81
N THR A 401 -1.08 12.83 -5.74
CA THR A 401 -0.39 13.68 -6.74
C THR A 401 -1.24 14.06 -7.97
N THR A 402 -2.45 13.54 -8.06
CA THR A 402 -3.53 13.91 -8.98
C THR A 402 -4.83 13.65 -8.20
N ARG A 403 -5.12 14.50 -7.22
CA ARG A 403 -6.20 14.25 -6.28
C ARG A 403 -7.57 14.62 -6.86
N MET A 404 -8.58 13.89 -6.46
CA MET A 404 -9.97 14.28 -6.67
C MET A 404 -10.34 15.47 -5.78
N GLY A 405 -11.28 16.27 -6.24
CA GLY A 405 -11.85 17.37 -5.47
C GLY A 405 -13.00 18.01 -6.23
N ARG A 406 -13.51 19.11 -5.68
CA ARG A 406 -14.58 19.89 -6.31
C ARG A 406 -14.02 20.71 -7.46
N VAL A 407 -14.88 21.08 -8.41
CA VAL A 407 -14.50 21.87 -9.59
C VAL A 407 -13.89 23.24 -9.20
N ASP A 408 -14.26 23.77 -8.04
CA ASP A 408 -13.77 25.05 -7.50
C ASP A 408 -12.50 24.89 -6.64
N ASP A 409 -12.00 23.69 -6.42
CA ASP A 409 -10.74 23.44 -5.69
C ASP A 409 -9.54 23.61 -6.65
N PRO A 410 -8.70 24.64 -6.47
CA PRO A 410 -7.58 24.90 -7.38
C PRO A 410 -6.47 23.85 -7.35
N LEU A 411 -6.52 22.93 -6.40
CA LEU A 411 -5.57 21.81 -6.27
C LEU A 411 -6.18 20.46 -6.63
N ALA A 412 -7.46 20.41 -7.02
CA ALA A 412 -8.08 19.21 -7.56
C ALA A 412 -7.80 19.09 -9.06
N GLU A 413 -7.57 17.89 -9.50
CA GLU A 413 -7.23 17.58 -10.88
C GLU A 413 -8.32 16.75 -11.58
N ILE A 414 -9.19 16.14 -10.78
CA ILE A 414 -10.27 15.28 -11.23
C ILE A 414 -11.51 15.65 -10.41
N GLY A 415 -12.52 16.12 -11.09
CA GLY A 415 -13.83 16.45 -10.53
C GLY A 415 -14.92 15.58 -11.14
#